data_470913fd32c6da417386f4066b336c23
#
_entry.id   470913fd32c6da417386f4066b336c23
#
_cell.length_a   1.000
_cell.length_b   1.000
_cell.length_c   1.000
_cell.angle_alpha   90.00
_cell.angle_beta   90.00
_cell.angle_gamma   90.00
#
_symmetry.space_group_name_H-M   'P 1'
#
loop_
_entity.id
_entity.type
_entity.pdbx_description
1 polymer ?
#
loop_
_entity_poly.entity_id
_entity_poly.type
_entity_poly.pdbx_seq_one_letter_code
_entity_poly.pdbx_strand_id
1 'polypeptide(L)'
;MITLKEGDKAPAFSGKDQNGKKVALSELKGKKVVLYFYPEDDTPTCTVQACNLRDNYALLKKHGFEVIGVSPNDEKSHKKFETKFSLPFILLADPDHAVINKYGVWGEKQMFGNKYMGVHRTTFVINEKGVISKIFLRPKNKQHAEEIVELNKQLD
;
A
#
# COMPACT_ATOMS: atom_id res chain seq x y z
N MET A 1 -3.39 7.20 -15.10
CA MET A 1 -2.37 6.25 -15.59
C MET A 1 -1.06 6.45 -14.82
N ILE A 2 -0.44 5.37 -14.43
CA ILE A 2 0.78 5.42 -13.64
C ILE A 2 1.95 5.84 -14.53
N THR A 3 2.65 6.92 -14.16
CA THR A 3 3.82 7.40 -14.88
C THR A 3 5.12 7.04 -14.18
N LEU A 4 5.05 6.65 -12.91
CA LEU A 4 6.22 6.22 -12.14
C LEU A 4 6.76 4.90 -12.67
N LYS A 5 8.08 4.74 -12.62
CA LYS A 5 8.79 3.55 -13.09
C LYS A 5 9.71 3.00 -12.01
N GLU A 6 10.03 1.73 -12.13
CA GLU A 6 11.09 1.12 -11.31
C GLU A 6 12.39 1.89 -11.56
N GLY A 7 13.07 2.25 -10.49
CA GLY A 7 14.26 3.10 -10.54
C GLY A 7 14.01 4.56 -10.24
N ASP A 8 12.75 5.01 -10.29
CA ASP A 8 12.42 6.39 -9.95
C ASP A 8 12.49 6.61 -8.46
N LYS A 9 12.80 7.86 -8.07
CA LYS A 9 12.68 8.27 -6.68
C LYS A 9 11.20 8.24 -6.29
N ALA A 10 10.89 7.62 -5.15
CA ALA A 10 9.52 7.57 -4.65
C ALA A 10 9.06 8.98 -4.25
N PRO A 11 7.88 9.43 -4.72
CA PRO A 11 7.34 10.73 -4.31
C PRO A 11 7.18 10.82 -2.79
N ALA A 12 7.58 11.96 -2.22
CA ALA A 12 7.39 12.21 -0.80
C ALA A 12 5.91 12.27 -0.48
N PHE A 13 5.53 11.70 0.65
CA PHE A 13 4.14 11.77 1.12
C PHE A 13 4.09 11.94 2.63
N SER A 14 2.97 12.46 3.11
CA SER A 14 2.64 12.48 4.52
C SER A 14 1.12 12.39 4.67
N GLY A 15 0.69 11.89 5.81
CA GLY A 15 -0.72 11.77 6.13
C GLY A 15 -0.88 11.20 7.52
N LYS A 16 -2.12 10.94 7.92
CA LYS A 16 -2.43 10.40 9.24
C LYS A 16 -2.75 8.92 9.16
N ASP A 17 -2.25 8.17 10.12
CA ASP A 17 -2.56 6.75 10.24
C ASP A 17 -3.92 6.55 10.96
N GLN A 18 -4.28 5.30 11.21
CA GLN A 18 -5.54 4.93 11.86
C GLN A 18 -5.66 5.42 13.31
N ASN A 19 -4.57 5.88 13.90
CA ASN A 19 -4.55 6.44 15.26
C ASN A 19 -4.44 7.96 15.25
N GLY A 20 -4.52 8.60 14.08
CA GLY A 20 -4.36 10.04 13.91
C GLY A 20 -2.92 10.52 14.00
N LYS A 21 -1.96 9.60 14.02
CA LYS A 21 -0.53 9.95 14.08
C LYS A 21 -0.01 10.25 12.68
N LYS A 22 0.79 11.32 12.56
CA LYS A 22 1.41 11.67 11.28
C LYS A 22 2.46 10.65 10.86
N VAL A 23 2.37 10.23 9.61
CA VAL A 23 3.34 9.33 8.96
C VAL A 23 3.87 10.02 7.71
N ALA A 24 5.18 10.03 7.53
CA ALA A 24 5.82 10.60 6.34
C ALA A 24 6.89 9.65 5.82
N LEU A 25 7.04 9.60 4.50
CA LEU A 25 8.07 8.75 3.88
C LEU A 25 9.46 9.09 4.39
N SER A 26 9.74 10.37 4.64
CA SER A 26 11.04 10.81 5.15
C SER A 26 11.43 10.19 6.49
N GLU A 27 10.44 9.77 7.28
CA GLU A 27 10.67 9.12 8.58
C GLU A 27 11.03 7.64 8.44
N LEU A 28 10.93 7.10 7.23
CA LEU A 28 11.16 5.67 6.95
C LEU A 28 12.46 5.42 6.21
N LYS A 29 13.35 6.41 6.15
CA LYS A 29 14.67 6.24 5.53
C LYS A 29 15.43 5.12 6.22
N GLY A 30 16.11 4.29 5.42
CA GLY A 30 16.82 3.14 5.93
C GLY A 30 15.98 1.88 6.05
N LYS A 31 14.67 1.98 5.78
CA LYS A 31 13.75 0.84 5.77
C LYS A 31 13.23 0.61 4.36
N LYS A 32 12.94 -0.65 4.05
CA LYS A 32 12.20 -1.01 2.84
C LYS A 32 10.72 -0.80 3.15
N VAL A 33 10.00 -0.21 2.20
CA VAL A 33 8.57 0.10 2.38
C VAL A 33 7.74 -0.62 1.34
N VAL A 34 6.71 -1.33 1.78
CA VAL A 34 5.66 -1.85 0.92
C VAL A 34 4.49 -0.87 1.02
N LEU A 35 4.32 -0.07 -0.01
CA LEU A 35 3.26 0.93 -0.07
C LEU A 35 2.19 0.40 -1.03
N TYR A 36 1.08 -0.11 -0.48
CA TYR A 36 0.04 -0.68 -1.31
C TYR A 36 -1.22 0.17 -1.29
N PHE A 37 -1.75 0.44 -2.47
CA PHE A 37 -2.96 1.23 -2.68
C PHE A 37 -4.13 0.28 -2.93
N TYR A 38 -5.24 0.50 -2.22
CA TYR A 38 -6.43 -0.32 -2.37
C TYR A 38 -7.68 0.56 -2.34
N PRO A 39 -8.79 0.12 -2.99
CA PRO A 39 -9.95 0.98 -3.17
C PRO A 39 -10.75 1.32 -1.91
N GLU A 40 -10.95 0.36 -1.01
CA GLU A 40 -11.87 0.58 0.12
C GLU A 40 -11.68 -0.44 1.23
N ASP A 41 -11.72 0.05 2.48
CA ASP A 41 -11.67 -0.80 3.67
C ASP A 41 -12.83 -1.80 3.69
N ASP A 42 -12.55 -3.00 4.21
CA ASP A 42 -13.53 -4.03 4.51
C ASP A 42 -14.38 -4.50 3.31
N THR A 43 -13.81 -4.37 2.10
CA THR A 43 -14.36 -5.04 0.92
C THR A 43 -13.69 -6.40 0.76
N PRO A 44 -14.33 -7.39 0.07
CA PRO A 44 -13.78 -8.76 0.03
C PRO A 44 -12.34 -8.87 -0.44
N THR A 45 -12.00 -8.27 -1.57
CA THR A 45 -10.65 -8.36 -2.14
C THR A 45 -9.62 -7.62 -1.28
N CYS A 46 -9.98 -6.44 -0.78
CA CYS A 46 -9.09 -5.66 0.07
C CYS A 46 -8.83 -6.37 1.40
N THR A 47 -9.85 -7.03 1.94
CA THR A 47 -9.72 -7.82 3.16
C THR A 47 -8.79 -9.01 2.95
N VAL A 48 -8.93 -9.73 1.83
CA VAL A 48 -8.05 -10.87 1.50
C VAL A 48 -6.59 -10.40 1.43
N GLN A 49 -6.33 -9.30 0.73
CA GLN A 49 -4.98 -8.75 0.61
C GLN A 49 -4.41 -8.34 1.98
N ALA A 50 -5.19 -7.60 2.78
CA ALA A 50 -4.76 -7.15 4.10
C ALA A 50 -4.47 -8.32 5.04
N CYS A 51 -5.32 -9.35 5.03
CA CYS A 51 -5.13 -10.53 5.87
C CYS A 51 -3.91 -11.35 5.45
N ASN A 52 -3.64 -11.45 4.15
CA ASN A 52 -2.41 -12.11 3.68
C ASN A 52 -1.16 -11.38 4.18
N LEU A 53 -1.15 -10.04 4.09
CA LEU A 53 -0.04 -9.24 4.59
C LEU A 53 0.08 -9.35 6.12
N ARG A 54 -1.05 -9.37 6.83
CA ARG A 54 -1.08 -9.56 8.29
C ARG A 54 -0.46 -10.89 8.69
N ASP A 55 -0.88 -11.97 8.04
CA ASP A 55 -0.44 -13.32 8.39
C ASP A 55 1.06 -13.52 8.16
N ASN A 56 1.65 -12.71 7.28
CA ASN A 56 3.07 -12.78 6.91
C ASN A 56 3.86 -11.55 7.39
N TYR A 57 3.26 -10.73 8.25
CA TYR A 57 3.88 -9.46 8.65
C TYR A 57 5.21 -9.66 9.39
N ALA A 58 5.27 -10.64 10.29
CA ALA A 58 6.50 -10.95 11.01
C ALA A 58 7.64 -11.31 10.05
N LEU A 59 7.34 -12.07 9.00
CA LEU A 59 8.31 -12.43 7.97
C LEU A 59 8.74 -11.20 7.16
N LEU A 60 7.81 -10.34 6.79
CA LEU A 60 8.12 -9.10 6.08
C LEU A 60 9.02 -8.19 6.92
N LYS A 61 8.72 -8.04 8.20
CA LYS A 61 9.55 -7.27 9.12
C LYS A 61 10.95 -7.86 9.28
N LYS A 62 11.05 -9.18 9.32
CA LYS A 62 12.34 -9.87 9.38
C LYS A 62 13.22 -9.52 8.18
N HIS A 63 12.60 -9.30 7.01
CA HIS A 63 13.31 -8.90 5.79
C HIS A 63 13.49 -7.37 5.68
N GLY A 64 13.15 -6.62 6.72
CA GLY A 64 13.36 -5.17 6.76
C GLY A 64 12.26 -4.33 6.14
N PHE A 65 11.09 -4.92 5.88
CA PHE A 65 9.95 -4.20 5.29
C PHE A 65 9.05 -3.57 6.35
N GLU A 66 8.60 -2.35 6.06
CA GLU A 66 7.46 -1.72 6.72
C GLU A 66 6.30 -1.69 5.73
N VAL A 67 5.11 -2.05 6.19
CA VAL A 67 3.92 -2.13 5.33
C VAL A 67 3.01 -0.94 5.60
N ILE A 68 2.60 -0.25 4.53
CA ILE A 68 1.67 0.87 4.60
C ILE A 68 0.58 0.66 3.55
N GLY A 69 -0.67 0.53 4.01
CA GLY A 69 -1.83 0.51 3.12
C GLY A 69 -2.39 1.90 2.98
N VAL A 70 -2.78 2.28 1.78
CA VAL A 70 -3.36 3.60 1.49
C VAL A 70 -4.68 3.44 0.75
N SER A 71 -5.71 4.11 1.24
CA SER A 71 -7.00 4.18 0.56
C SER A 71 -7.65 5.54 0.83
N PRO A 72 -8.71 5.91 0.06
CA PRO A 72 -9.40 7.18 0.29
C PRO A 72 -10.27 7.22 1.56
N ASN A 73 -10.31 6.14 2.31
CA ASN A 73 -11.04 6.10 3.58
C ASN A 73 -10.38 7.01 4.62
N ASP A 74 -11.15 7.46 5.60
CA ASP A 74 -10.65 8.30 6.70
C ASP A 74 -10.04 7.44 7.82
N GLU A 75 -9.47 8.11 8.83
CA GLU A 75 -8.82 7.46 9.97
C GLU A 75 -9.78 6.57 10.74
N LYS A 76 -11.03 7.00 10.87
CA LYS A 76 -12.06 6.27 11.62
C LYS A 76 -12.40 4.95 10.93
N SER A 77 -12.54 4.97 9.60
CA SER A 77 -12.75 3.76 8.81
C SER A 77 -11.56 2.81 8.93
N HIS A 78 -10.35 3.34 8.80
CA HIS A 78 -9.12 2.56 8.95
C HIS A 78 -9.02 1.93 10.35
N LYS A 79 -9.42 2.65 11.38
CA LYS A 79 -9.39 2.11 12.75
C LYS A 79 -10.34 0.92 12.91
N LYS A 80 -11.53 1.01 12.32
CA LYS A 80 -12.48 -0.11 12.31
C LYS A 80 -11.92 -1.32 11.56
N PHE A 81 -11.30 -1.09 10.42
CA PHE A 81 -10.70 -2.15 9.61
C PHE A 81 -9.56 -2.83 10.35
N GLU A 82 -8.65 -2.04 10.92
CA GLU A 82 -7.55 -2.55 11.75
C GLU A 82 -8.07 -3.42 12.89
N THR A 83 -9.06 -2.93 13.63
CA THR A 83 -9.61 -3.63 14.79
C THR A 83 -10.31 -4.92 14.39
N LYS A 84 -11.11 -4.87 13.33
CA LYS A 84 -11.90 -6.02 12.87
C LYS A 84 -11.01 -7.19 12.46
N PHE A 85 -9.89 -6.92 11.80
CA PHE A 85 -9.01 -7.95 11.26
C PHE A 85 -7.65 -8.03 11.95
N SER A 86 -7.45 -7.28 13.03
CA SER A 86 -6.19 -7.27 13.81
C SER A 86 -4.98 -6.96 12.92
N LEU A 87 -5.09 -5.92 12.10
CA LEU A 87 -4.02 -5.55 11.17
C LEU A 87 -2.86 -4.88 11.92
N PRO A 88 -1.62 -5.41 11.84
CA PRO A 88 -0.50 -4.92 12.63
C PRO A 88 0.30 -3.79 11.97
N PHE A 89 -0.13 -3.32 10.80
CA PHE A 89 0.63 -2.34 10.03
C PHE A 89 -0.13 -1.03 9.86
N ILE A 90 0.54 -0.05 9.29
CA ILE A 90 -0.01 1.31 9.11
C ILE A 90 -1.04 1.32 7.99
N LEU A 91 -2.18 1.96 8.26
CA LEU A 91 -3.20 2.31 7.27
C LEU A 91 -3.23 3.83 7.17
N LEU A 92 -2.79 4.36 6.04
CA LEU A 92 -2.70 5.80 5.80
C LEU A 92 -4.02 6.31 5.21
N ALA A 93 -4.63 7.28 5.87
CA ALA A 93 -5.85 7.91 5.40
C ALA A 93 -5.53 8.94 4.31
N ASP A 94 -6.24 8.86 3.18
CA ASP A 94 -6.03 9.78 2.06
C ASP A 94 -7.37 10.23 1.46
N PRO A 95 -8.27 10.83 2.28
CA PRO A 95 -9.62 11.17 1.82
C PRO A 95 -9.65 12.23 0.73
N ASP A 96 -8.64 13.09 0.63
CA ASP A 96 -8.52 14.11 -0.41
C ASP A 96 -7.70 13.63 -1.61
N HIS A 97 -7.27 12.36 -1.63
CA HIS A 97 -6.53 11.73 -2.72
C HIS A 97 -5.15 12.34 -3.01
N ALA A 98 -4.55 13.03 -2.04
CA ALA A 98 -3.25 13.69 -2.25
C ALA A 98 -2.15 12.69 -2.58
N VAL A 99 -2.02 11.64 -1.78
CA VAL A 99 -1.00 10.59 -1.98
C VAL A 99 -1.36 9.72 -3.19
N ILE A 100 -2.63 9.35 -3.30
CA ILE A 100 -3.15 8.57 -4.41
C ILE A 100 -2.82 9.24 -5.74
N ASN A 101 -3.04 10.56 -5.85
CA ASN A 101 -2.73 11.31 -7.06
C ASN A 101 -1.22 11.44 -7.31
N LYS A 102 -0.42 11.61 -6.27
CA LYS A 102 1.04 11.67 -6.41
C LYS A 102 1.60 10.40 -7.02
N TYR A 103 1.04 9.24 -6.65
CA TYR A 103 1.49 7.96 -7.16
C TYR A 103 0.77 7.53 -8.43
N GLY A 104 -0.21 8.34 -8.91
CA GLY A 104 -0.86 8.13 -10.20
C GLY A 104 -1.78 6.92 -10.28
N VAL A 105 -2.32 6.49 -9.14
CA VAL A 105 -3.16 5.27 -9.08
C VAL A 105 -4.66 5.56 -9.10
N TRP A 106 -5.06 6.82 -9.24
CA TRP A 106 -6.46 7.20 -9.42
C TRP A 106 -6.79 7.25 -10.90
N GLY A 107 -7.85 6.59 -11.30
CA GLY A 107 -8.22 6.59 -12.70
C GLY A 107 -9.55 5.93 -12.97
N GLU A 108 -9.91 5.87 -14.26
CA GLU A 108 -11.15 5.25 -14.69
C GLU A 108 -11.09 3.74 -14.53
N LYS A 109 -12.15 3.19 -13.94
CA LYS A 109 -12.35 1.74 -13.78
C LYS A 109 -13.65 1.35 -14.45
N GLN A 110 -13.76 0.08 -14.84
CA GLN A 110 -14.94 -0.43 -15.51
C GLN A 110 -15.40 -1.71 -14.82
N MET A 111 -16.69 -1.79 -14.50
CA MET A 111 -17.30 -2.97 -13.90
C MET A 111 -18.70 -3.16 -14.45
N PHE A 112 -18.97 -4.34 -15.03
CA PHE A 112 -20.28 -4.69 -15.63
C PHE A 112 -20.77 -3.63 -16.63
N GLY A 113 -19.85 -3.07 -17.44
CA GLY A 113 -20.17 -2.05 -18.43
C GLY A 113 -20.27 -0.63 -17.89
N ASN A 114 -20.22 -0.44 -16.57
CA ASN A 114 -20.27 0.87 -15.95
C ASN A 114 -18.86 1.41 -15.73
N LYS A 115 -18.66 2.68 -16.08
CA LYS A 115 -17.39 3.38 -15.86
C LYS A 115 -17.48 4.23 -14.60
N TYR A 116 -16.43 4.21 -13.79
CA TYR A 116 -16.35 5.04 -12.60
C TYR A 116 -14.89 5.35 -12.28
N MET A 117 -14.65 6.38 -11.47
CA MET A 117 -13.30 6.74 -11.02
C MET A 117 -12.97 6.03 -9.71
N GLY A 118 -11.77 5.54 -9.58
CA GLY A 118 -11.35 4.86 -8.37
C GLY A 118 -9.87 4.57 -8.33
N VAL A 119 -9.45 3.92 -7.23
CA VAL A 119 -8.06 3.54 -7.03
C VAL A 119 -7.77 2.25 -7.79
N HIS A 120 -6.73 2.28 -8.62
CA HIS A 120 -6.18 1.08 -9.23
C HIS A 120 -5.27 0.38 -8.22
N ARG A 121 -5.60 -0.85 -7.86
CA ARG A 121 -4.84 -1.65 -6.90
C ARG A 121 -3.41 -1.81 -7.38
N THR A 122 -2.47 -1.19 -6.69
CA THR A 122 -1.07 -1.13 -7.08
C THR A 122 -0.20 -1.13 -5.84
N THR A 123 0.93 -1.82 -5.90
CA THR A 123 1.90 -1.81 -4.80
C THR A 123 3.25 -1.32 -5.30
N PHE A 124 3.82 -0.37 -4.57
CA PHE A 124 5.16 0.15 -4.80
C PHE A 124 6.08 -0.38 -3.70
N VAL A 125 7.15 -1.06 -4.07
CA VAL A 125 8.19 -1.46 -3.12
C VAL A 125 9.31 -0.43 -3.21
N ILE A 126 9.59 0.22 -2.08
CA ILE A 126 10.56 1.31 -1.98
C ILE A 126 11.76 0.81 -1.17
N ASN A 127 12.96 0.99 -1.69
CA ASN A 127 14.17 0.53 -1.00
C ASN A 127 14.62 1.52 0.08
N GLU A 128 15.70 1.19 0.79
CA GLU A 128 16.22 1.98 1.91
C GLU A 128 16.68 3.38 1.50
N LYS A 129 16.96 3.60 0.20
CA LYS A 129 17.38 4.88 -0.36
C LYS A 129 16.22 5.73 -0.85
N GLY A 130 14.97 5.24 -0.70
CA GLY A 130 13.79 5.94 -1.17
C GLY A 130 13.53 5.81 -2.66
N VAL A 131 14.08 4.78 -3.30
CA VAL A 131 13.90 4.51 -4.73
C VAL A 131 12.92 3.35 -4.91
N ILE A 132 12.04 3.47 -5.90
CA ILE A 132 11.08 2.41 -6.25
C ILE A 132 11.84 1.25 -6.86
N SER A 133 11.87 0.11 -6.18
CA SER A 133 12.56 -1.09 -6.65
C SER A 133 11.64 -2.02 -7.44
N LYS A 134 10.32 -1.96 -7.19
CA LYS A 134 9.35 -2.80 -7.88
C LYS A 134 7.98 -2.13 -7.85
N ILE A 135 7.21 -2.31 -8.93
CA ILE A 135 5.80 -1.90 -9.00
C ILE A 135 4.98 -3.14 -9.37
N PHE A 136 4.05 -3.51 -8.49
CA PHE A 136 3.08 -4.56 -8.77
C PHE A 136 1.79 -3.89 -9.26
N LEU A 137 1.53 -3.97 -10.57
CA LEU A 137 0.32 -3.39 -11.17
C LEU A 137 -0.93 -4.24 -10.91
N ARG A 138 -0.74 -5.53 -10.66
CA ARG A 138 -1.82 -6.47 -10.35
C ARG A 138 -1.35 -7.45 -9.29
N PRO A 139 -1.24 -7.00 -8.02
CA PRO A 139 -0.78 -7.90 -6.96
C PRO A 139 -1.73 -9.10 -6.80
N LYS A 140 -1.15 -10.24 -6.51
CA LYS A 140 -1.93 -11.46 -6.21
C LYS A 140 -2.43 -11.36 -4.78
N ASN A 141 -3.67 -10.96 -4.57
CA ASN A 141 -4.19 -10.60 -3.26
C ASN A 141 -4.06 -11.71 -2.21
N LYS A 142 -4.20 -12.96 -2.60
CA LYS A 142 -4.06 -14.12 -1.71
C LYS A 142 -2.61 -14.50 -1.41
N GLN A 143 -1.65 -13.97 -2.16
CA GLN A 143 -0.24 -14.36 -2.09
C GLN A 143 0.69 -13.14 -2.18
N HIS A 144 0.20 -11.96 -1.83
CA HIS A 144 0.97 -10.73 -2.05
C HIS A 144 2.23 -10.67 -1.18
N ALA A 145 2.14 -11.10 0.09
CA ALA A 145 3.32 -11.18 0.94
C ALA A 145 4.37 -12.11 0.35
N GLU A 146 3.95 -13.26 -0.18
CA GLU A 146 4.85 -14.23 -0.81
C GLU A 146 5.53 -13.64 -2.05
N GLU A 147 4.79 -12.88 -2.88
CA GLU A 147 5.37 -12.17 -4.03
C GLU A 147 6.49 -11.22 -3.60
N ILE A 148 6.26 -10.47 -2.52
CA ILE A 148 7.21 -9.49 -2.01
C ILE A 148 8.45 -10.18 -1.44
N VAL A 149 8.28 -11.23 -0.67
CA VAL A 149 9.40 -11.99 -0.10
C VAL A 149 10.25 -12.63 -1.20
N GLU A 150 9.62 -13.19 -2.23
CA GLU A 150 10.32 -13.77 -3.36
C GLU A 150 11.15 -12.72 -4.11
N LEU A 151 10.60 -11.53 -4.31
CA LEU A 151 11.32 -10.40 -4.90
C LEU A 151 12.57 -10.07 -4.08
N ASN A 152 12.45 -10.03 -2.75
CA ASN A 152 13.56 -9.71 -1.86
C ASN A 152 14.71 -10.73 -1.98
N LYS A 153 14.39 -12.01 -2.15
CA LYS A 153 15.39 -13.06 -2.39
C LYS A 153 16.12 -12.87 -3.70
N GLN A 154 15.43 -12.40 -4.73
CA GLN A 154 16.03 -12.16 -6.05
C GLN A 154 16.96 -10.94 -6.04
N LEU A 155 16.68 -9.95 -5.17
CA LEU A 155 17.47 -8.72 -5.07
C LEU A 155 18.69 -8.87 -4.15
N ASP A 156 18.68 -9.86 -3.29
CA ASP A 156 19.80 -10.19 -2.41
C ASP A 156 20.74 -11.16 -3.15
#